data_497281b6dbf03ffaac8f8999674fb279
#
_entry.id   497281b6dbf03ffaac8f8999674fb279
#
_cell.length_a   1.000
_cell.length_b   1.000
_cell.length_c   1.000
_cell.angle_alpha   90.00
_cell.angle_beta   90.00
_cell.angle_gamma   90.00
#
_symmetry.space_group_name_H-M   'P 1'
#
loop_
_entity.id
_entity.type
_entity.pdbx_description
1 polymer ?
#
loop_
_entity_poly.entity_id
_entity_poly.type
_entity_poly.pdbx_seq_one_letter_code
_entity_poly.pdbx_strand_id
1 'polypeptide(L)'
;MRFSKLQIAIAGGAGFLVLLGFFFYLMWLNGQPPVLAKSPEFDPLTKVPISISLNPLRDRASERSANEFLRAMREGHCKEQLADWSKDYRARRASFICDSEMKHPLVSWKIVDWEERPPLRILYYKAKRLNEAGADEVLSVTLDDRTGDWVVTKYDSLY
;
A
#
# COMPACT_ATOMS: atom_id res chain seq x y z
N MET A 1 -43.11 12.05 26.96
CA MET A 1 -43.41 10.66 26.54
C MET A 1 -42.58 9.73 27.40
N ARG A 2 -43.20 8.83 28.20
CA ARG A 2 -42.44 7.83 28.98
C ARG A 2 -42.42 6.51 28.18
N PHE A 3 -41.28 6.15 27.68
CA PHE A 3 -41.10 4.84 27.03
C PHE A 3 -41.26 3.72 28.05
N SER A 4 -41.99 2.66 27.69
CA SER A 4 -42.10 1.48 28.55
C SER A 4 -40.75 0.74 28.61
N LYS A 5 -40.48 0.07 29.74
CA LYS A 5 -39.25 -0.73 29.89
C LYS A 5 -39.06 -1.74 28.72
N LEU A 6 -40.16 -2.25 28.19
CA LEU A 6 -40.17 -3.18 27.06
C LEU A 6 -39.70 -2.48 25.76
N GLN A 7 -40.15 -1.25 25.49
CA GLN A 7 -39.75 -0.49 24.31
C GLN A 7 -38.24 -0.15 24.35
N ILE A 8 -37.70 0.16 25.53
CA ILE A 8 -36.27 0.44 25.72
C ILE A 8 -35.45 -0.86 25.48
N ALA A 9 -35.93 -2.01 26.00
CA ALA A 9 -35.26 -3.29 25.80
C ALA A 9 -35.26 -3.72 24.31
N ILE A 10 -36.39 -3.55 23.62
CA ILE A 10 -36.48 -3.86 22.18
C ILE A 10 -35.56 -2.94 21.35
N ALA A 11 -35.60 -1.63 21.62
CA ALA A 11 -34.75 -0.67 20.92
C ALA A 11 -33.24 -0.94 21.17
N GLY A 12 -32.86 -1.26 22.41
CA GLY A 12 -31.51 -1.63 22.78
C GLY A 12 -31.03 -2.90 22.09
N GLY A 13 -31.90 -3.94 22.07
CA GLY A 13 -31.61 -5.20 21.38
C GLY A 13 -31.46 -5.02 19.87
N ALA A 14 -32.35 -4.28 19.25
CA ALA A 14 -32.26 -3.96 17.82
C ALA A 14 -30.97 -3.16 17.47
N GLY A 15 -30.66 -2.16 18.29
CA GLY A 15 -29.43 -1.39 18.14
C GLY A 15 -28.16 -2.24 18.25
N PHE A 16 -28.14 -3.15 19.21
CA PHE A 16 -27.03 -4.11 19.38
C PHE A 16 -26.87 -5.04 18.18
N LEU A 17 -27.97 -5.57 17.65
CA LEU A 17 -27.92 -6.44 16.45
C LEU A 17 -27.41 -5.70 15.21
N VAL A 18 -27.80 -4.45 15.03
CA VAL A 18 -27.30 -3.59 13.93
C VAL A 18 -25.81 -3.35 14.07
N LEU A 19 -25.33 -3.02 15.27
CA LEU A 19 -23.89 -2.83 15.52
C LEU A 19 -23.10 -4.11 15.30
N LEU A 20 -23.63 -5.25 15.75
CA LEU A 20 -23.00 -6.56 15.55
C LEU A 20 -22.93 -6.92 14.05
N GLY A 21 -24.02 -6.72 13.32
CA GLY A 21 -24.06 -6.93 11.87
C GLY A 21 -23.08 -6.02 11.12
N PHE A 22 -22.99 -4.76 11.52
CA PHE A 22 -22.03 -3.82 10.96
C PHE A 22 -20.58 -4.22 11.25
N PHE A 23 -20.30 -4.70 12.46
CA PHE A 23 -18.99 -5.20 12.83
C PHE A 23 -18.59 -6.42 11.98
N PHE A 24 -19.47 -7.40 11.81
CA PHE A 24 -19.21 -8.56 10.95
C PHE A 24 -19.05 -8.16 9.48
N TYR A 25 -19.84 -7.18 9.02
CA TYR A 25 -19.69 -6.64 7.67
C TYR A 25 -18.31 -5.99 7.46
N LEU A 26 -17.83 -5.22 8.44
CA LEU A 26 -16.49 -4.62 8.38
C LEU A 26 -15.38 -5.67 8.42
N MET A 27 -15.53 -6.72 9.24
CA MET A 27 -14.58 -7.85 9.26
C MET A 27 -14.55 -8.59 7.93
N TRP A 28 -15.71 -8.85 7.35
CA TRP A 28 -15.81 -9.46 6.02
C TRP A 28 -15.17 -8.57 4.96
N LEU A 29 -15.47 -7.28 4.97
CA LEU A 29 -14.92 -6.29 4.05
C LEU A 29 -13.39 -6.20 4.16
N ASN A 30 -12.84 -6.37 5.39
CA ASN A 30 -11.40 -6.37 5.63
C ASN A 30 -10.70 -7.57 4.97
N GLY A 31 -11.37 -8.70 4.88
CA GLY A 31 -10.86 -9.90 4.20
C GLY A 31 -11.00 -9.88 2.68
N GLN A 32 -11.69 -8.88 2.12
CA GLN A 32 -11.82 -8.80 0.67
C GLN A 32 -10.56 -8.19 0.05
N PRO A 33 -10.16 -8.67 -1.13
CA PRO A 33 -9.15 -7.97 -1.92
C PRO A 33 -9.60 -6.52 -2.17
N PRO A 34 -8.66 -5.60 -2.39
CA PRO A 34 -9.02 -4.22 -2.70
C PRO A 34 -10.04 -4.22 -3.84
N VAL A 35 -11.13 -3.51 -3.64
CA VAL A 35 -12.05 -3.29 -4.73
C VAL A 35 -11.27 -2.50 -5.77
N LEU A 36 -10.84 -3.20 -6.79
CA LEU A 36 -10.41 -2.60 -8.01
C LEU A 36 -11.65 -1.89 -8.55
N ALA A 37 -11.78 -0.60 -8.30
CA ALA A 37 -12.60 0.20 -9.19
C ALA A 37 -11.88 0.05 -10.54
N LYS A 38 -12.35 -0.90 -11.34
CA LYS A 38 -11.97 -0.98 -12.73
C LYS A 38 -12.43 0.31 -13.36
N SER A 39 -11.62 1.35 -13.23
CA SER A 39 -11.67 2.42 -14.18
C SER A 39 -11.39 1.74 -15.51
N PRO A 40 -12.26 1.83 -16.50
CA PRO A 40 -11.97 1.32 -17.84
C PRO A 40 -10.74 2.03 -18.45
N GLU A 41 -10.28 3.06 -17.85
CA GLU A 41 -9.06 3.77 -18.16
C GLU A 41 -7.89 3.12 -17.42
N PHE A 42 -7.32 2.09 -18.06
CA PHE A 42 -5.92 1.77 -17.83
C PHE A 42 -5.11 3.04 -18.12
N ASP A 43 -4.24 3.43 -17.21
CA ASP A 43 -3.24 4.43 -17.56
C ASP A 43 -2.53 3.92 -18.83
N PRO A 44 -2.65 4.63 -19.97
CA PRO A 44 -2.15 4.15 -21.25
C PRO A 44 -0.65 3.89 -21.24
N LEU A 45 0.09 4.51 -20.31
CA LEU A 45 1.53 4.37 -20.19
C LEU A 45 1.92 3.17 -19.29
N THR A 46 1.19 2.92 -18.23
CA THR A 46 1.61 1.96 -17.20
C THR A 46 0.84 0.67 -17.20
N LYS A 47 -0.33 0.63 -17.86
CA LYS A 47 -1.26 -0.52 -17.89
C LYS A 47 -1.64 -1.05 -16.48
N VAL A 48 -1.41 -0.24 -15.44
CA VAL A 48 -1.74 -0.59 -14.05
C VAL A 48 -3.15 -0.08 -13.75
N PRO A 49 -4.06 -0.95 -13.30
CA PRO A 49 -5.39 -0.51 -12.91
C PRO A 49 -5.32 0.41 -11.70
N ILE A 50 -6.09 1.49 -11.70
CA ILE A 50 -6.25 2.34 -10.53
C ILE A 50 -7.15 1.62 -9.54
N SER A 51 -6.62 1.16 -8.41
CA SER A 51 -7.41 0.55 -7.36
C SER A 51 -7.71 1.55 -6.23
N ILE A 52 -8.95 1.55 -5.77
CA ILE A 52 -9.37 2.32 -4.59
C ILE A 52 -9.84 1.32 -3.54
N SER A 53 -9.12 1.21 -2.43
CA SER A 53 -9.64 0.48 -1.29
C SER A 53 -10.59 1.36 -0.50
N LEU A 54 -11.85 0.95 -0.45
CA LEU A 54 -12.89 1.60 0.33
C LEU A 54 -12.93 1.14 1.79
N ASN A 55 -12.13 0.13 2.15
CA ASN A 55 -12.10 -0.37 3.53
C ASN A 55 -11.16 0.46 4.43
N PRO A 56 -11.70 1.27 5.35
CA PRO A 56 -10.88 2.07 6.26
C PRO A 56 -10.17 1.25 7.34
N LEU A 57 -10.60 0.00 7.58
CA LEU A 57 -10.09 -0.87 8.64
C LEU A 57 -9.10 -1.93 8.14
N ARG A 58 -8.75 -1.91 6.85
CA ARG A 58 -7.78 -2.87 6.33
C ARG A 58 -6.43 -2.70 7.03
N ASP A 59 -5.71 -3.79 7.17
CA ASP A 59 -4.32 -3.75 7.62
C ASP A 59 -3.46 -2.97 6.63
N ARG A 60 -2.76 -1.94 7.14
CA ARG A 60 -1.86 -1.07 6.38
C ARG A 60 -0.41 -1.21 6.81
N ALA A 61 -0.06 -2.26 7.53
CA ALA A 61 1.30 -2.43 8.01
C ALA A 61 2.30 -2.47 6.85
N SER A 62 2.02 -3.22 5.80
CA SER A 62 2.86 -3.24 4.59
C SER A 62 2.97 -1.88 3.90
N GLU A 63 1.86 -1.11 3.83
CA GLU A 63 1.90 0.24 3.25
C GLU A 63 2.72 1.20 4.09
N ARG A 64 2.67 1.10 5.42
CA ARG A 64 3.50 1.91 6.32
C ARG A 64 4.97 1.62 6.10
N SER A 65 5.36 0.33 6.09
CA SER A 65 6.74 -0.09 5.84
C SER A 65 7.24 0.39 4.47
N ALA A 66 6.44 0.23 3.41
CA ALA A 66 6.80 0.73 2.09
C ALA A 66 6.89 2.26 2.04
N ASN A 67 6.00 2.98 2.72
CA ASN A 67 6.06 4.45 2.77
C ASN A 67 7.27 4.96 3.56
N GLU A 68 7.66 4.28 4.62
CA GLU A 68 8.89 4.58 5.37
C GLU A 68 10.11 4.37 4.49
N PHE A 69 10.17 3.26 3.77
CA PHE A 69 11.21 2.99 2.79
C PHE A 69 11.29 4.09 1.71
N LEU A 70 10.17 4.42 1.04
CA LEU A 70 10.15 5.44 0.00
C LEU A 70 10.52 6.84 0.55
N ARG A 71 10.15 7.14 1.79
CA ARG A 71 10.55 8.38 2.47
C ARG A 71 12.06 8.42 2.70
N ALA A 72 12.64 7.34 3.21
CA ALA A 72 14.09 7.23 3.42
C ALA A 72 14.86 7.34 2.09
N MET A 73 14.34 6.73 1.02
CA MET A 73 14.89 6.89 -0.33
C MET A 73 14.91 8.34 -0.77
N ARG A 74 13.78 9.07 -0.58
CA ARG A 74 13.68 10.51 -0.90
C ARG A 74 14.63 11.36 -0.08
N GLU A 75 14.87 11.03 1.17
CA GLU A 75 15.74 11.76 2.11
C GLU A 75 17.24 11.46 1.90
N GLY A 76 17.57 10.59 0.94
CA GLY A 76 18.95 10.26 0.59
C GLY A 76 19.55 9.09 1.38
N HIS A 77 18.75 8.40 2.20
CA HIS A 77 19.18 7.23 2.99
C HIS A 77 19.15 5.91 2.21
N CYS A 78 19.26 5.99 0.88
CA CYS A 78 19.16 4.84 -0.02
C CYS A 78 20.14 3.72 0.33
N LYS A 79 21.40 4.06 0.60
CA LYS A 79 22.44 3.06 0.91
C LYS A 79 22.15 2.29 2.18
N GLU A 80 21.59 2.97 3.18
CA GLU A 80 21.19 2.36 4.46
C GLU A 80 20.01 1.43 4.26
N GLN A 81 19.00 1.86 3.52
CA GLN A 81 17.82 1.07 3.22
C GLN A 81 18.11 -0.19 2.39
N LEU A 82 19.13 -0.14 1.56
CA LEU A 82 19.53 -1.25 0.69
C LEU A 82 20.74 -2.02 1.22
N ALA A 83 21.24 -1.72 2.42
CA ALA A 83 22.40 -2.37 3.02
C ALA A 83 22.23 -3.89 3.13
N ASP A 84 21.07 -4.36 3.51
CA ASP A 84 20.74 -5.78 3.65
C ASP A 84 20.55 -6.49 2.31
N TRP A 85 20.46 -5.74 1.21
CA TRP A 85 20.38 -6.29 -0.14
C TRP A 85 21.76 -6.66 -0.71
N SER A 86 22.79 -6.54 0.09
CA SER A 86 24.20 -6.44 -0.31
C SER A 86 24.89 -7.74 -0.69
N LYS A 87 24.21 -8.88 -0.75
CA LYS A 87 24.90 -10.12 -1.13
C LYS A 87 24.55 -10.51 -2.58
N ASP A 88 25.55 -10.51 -3.46
CA ASP A 88 25.51 -10.91 -4.86
C ASP A 88 24.99 -9.87 -5.86
N TYR A 89 24.14 -10.29 -6.79
CA TYR A 89 23.49 -9.49 -7.84
C TYR A 89 22.76 -8.26 -7.31
N ARG A 90 22.26 -8.32 -6.08
CA ARG A 90 21.54 -7.24 -5.42
C ARG A 90 22.44 -6.03 -5.12
N ALA A 91 23.72 -6.22 -4.80
CA ALA A 91 24.63 -5.11 -4.50
C ALA A 91 24.83 -4.15 -5.68
N ARG A 92 25.00 -4.68 -6.89
CA ARG A 92 25.14 -3.86 -8.11
C ARG A 92 23.85 -3.11 -8.42
N ARG A 93 22.72 -3.77 -8.22
CA ARG A 93 21.40 -3.16 -8.42
C ARG A 93 21.12 -2.08 -7.40
N ALA A 94 21.48 -2.29 -6.13
CA ALA A 94 21.36 -1.29 -5.06
C ALA A 94 22.15 -0.01 -5.38
N SER A 95 23.39 -0.13 -5.82
CA SER A 95 24.19 1.03 -6.24
C SER A 95 23.53 1.79 -7.39
N PHE A 96 23.07 1.06 -8.41
CA PHE A 96 22.37 1.68 -9.55
C PHE A 96 21.09 2.40 -9.13
N ILE A 97 20.29 1.81 -8.24
CA ILE A 97 19.07 2.42 -7.69
C ILE A 97 19.43 3.71 -6.96
N CYS A 98 20.42 3.67 -6.06
CA CYS A 98 20.81 4.85 -5.30
C CYS A 98 21.37 5.98 -6.16
N ASP A 99 22.13 5.65 -7.19
CA ASP A 99 22.64 6.64 -8.15
C ASP A 99 21.50 7.28 -8.96
N SER A 100 20.50 6.48 -9.32
CA SER A 100 19.29 6.97 -9.99
C SER A 100 18.45 7.86 -9.09
N GLU A 101 18.23 7.45 -7.84
CA GLU A 101 17.45 8.23 -6.85
C GLU A 101 18.12 9.56 -6.51
N MET A 102 19.45 9.63 -6.48
CA MET A 102 20.17 10.88 -6.29
C MET A 102 20.02 11.85 -7.46
N LYS A 103 19.94 11.33 -8.70
CA LYS A 103 19.78 12.16 -9.90
C LYS A 103 18.36 12.65 -10.09
N HIS A 104 17.40 11.79 -9.77
CA HIS A 104 15.96 11.99 -9.96
C HIS A 104 15.19 11.64 -8.68
N PRO A 105 15.33 12.45 -7.61
CA PRO A 105 14.71 12.13 -6.33
C PRO A 105 13.18 12.12 -6.41
N LEU A 106 12.58 11.24 -5.64
CA LEU A 106 11.13 11.16 -5.47
C LEU A 106 10.60 12.44 -4.85
N VAL A 107 9.56 13.01 -5.43
CA VAL A 107 8.82 14.16 -4.89
C VAL A 107 7.57 13.72 -4.17
N SER A 108 6.77 12.88 -4.81
CA SER A 108 5.52 12.38 -4.26
C SER A 108 5.20 10.99 -4.82
N TRP A 109 4.43 10.22 -4.07
CA TRP A 109 3.94 8.91 -4.50
C TRP A 109 2.56 8.64 -3.92
N LYS A 110 1.79 7.84 -4.63
CA LYS A 110 0.47 7.39 -4.23
C LYS A 110 0.30 5.92 -4.61
N ILE A 111 -0.16 5.12 -3.65
CA ILE A 111 -0.50 3.73 -3.96
C ILE A 111 -1.65 3.67 -4.95
N VAL A 112 -1.52 2.83 -5.96
CA VAL A 112 -2.51 2.64 -7.01
C VAL A 112 -3.03 1.21 -7.05
N ASP A 113 -2.22 0.23 -6.65
CA ASP A 113 -2.62 -1.17 -6.62
C ASP A 113 -1.74 -1.99 -5.68
N TRP A 114 -2.15 -3.21 -5.41
CA TRP A 114 -1.30 -4.22 -4.78
C TRP A 114 -1.62 -5.62 -5.29
N GLU A 115 -0.66 -6.50 -5.17
CA GLU A 115 -0.78 -7.91 -5.47
C GLU A 115 -0.36 -8.73 -4.25
N GLU A 116 -1.15 -9.70 -3.86
CA GLU A 116 -0.86 -10.57 -2.74
C GLU A 116 -0.35 -11.92 -3.25
N ARG A 117 0.87 -12.28 -2.83
CA ARG A 117 1.53 -13.56 -3.13
C ARG A 117 2.19 -14.09 -1.87
N PRO A 118 1.45 -14.63 -0.91
CA PRO A 118 2.01 -15.00 0.39
C PRO A 118 3.29 -15.85 0.27
N PRO A 119 4.36 -15.54 1.02
CA PRO A 119 4.47 -14.51 2.06
C PRO A 119 4.77 -13.10 1.54
N LEU A 120 4.75 -12.89 0.23
CA LEU A 120 5.09 -11.62 -0.40
C LEU A 120 3.83 -10.78 -0.67
N ARG A 121 4.00 -9.46 -0.60
CA ARG A 121 3.05 -8.46 -1.09
C ARG A 121 3.77 -7.47 -1.98
N ILE A 122 3.20 -7.19 -3.15
CA ILE A 122 3.73 -6.21 -4.09
C ILE A 122 2.80 -5.00 -4.07
N LEU A 123 3.34 -3.85 -3.76
CA LEU A 123 2.62 -2.58 -3.77
C LEU A 123 3.05 -1.76 -4.99
N TYR A 124 2.09 -1.24 -5.73
CA TYR A 124 2.31 -0.40 -6.90
C TYR A 124 2.01 1.05 -6.55
N TYR A 125 2.92 1.93 -6.90
CA TYR A 125 2.84 3.35 -6.64
C TYR A 125 2.96 4.15 -7.93
N LYS A 126 2.09 5.12 -8.10
CA LYS A 126 2.27 6.20 -9.05
C LYS A 126 3.13 7.27 -8.40
N ALA A 127 4.28 7.59 -8.96
CA ALA A 127 5.26 8.49 -8.38
C ALA A 127 5.61 9.63 -9.32
N LYS A 128 6.04 10.74 -8.74
CA LYS A 128 6.61 11.89 -9.45
C LYS A 128 8.03 12.11 -8.99
N ARG A 129 8.91 12.42 -9.94
CA ARG A 129 10.31 12.74 -9.68
C ARG A 129 10.62 14.22 -9.94
N LEU A 130 11.65 14.70 -9.27
CA LEU A 130 12.20 16.02 -9.53
C LEU A 130 12.87 16.00 -10.91
N ASN A 131 12.67 17.03 -11.70
CA ASN A 131 13.25 17.24 -13.03
C ASN A 131 12.70 16.36 -14.16
N GLU A 132 11.72 15.52 -13.91
CA GLU A 132 10.99 14.85 -14.97
C GLU A 132 9.67 15.59 -15.23
N ALA A 133 9.67 16.41 -16.27
CA ALA A 133 8.52 17.24 -16.61
C ALA A 133 7.30 16.39 -16.98
N GLY A 134 6.43 16.18 -16.01
CA GLY A 134 5.05 15.74 -16.22
C GLY A 134 4.80 14.25 -16.40
N ALA A 135 5.81 13.38 -16.47
CA ALA A 135 5.60 11.94 -16.53
C ALA A 135 5.41 11.35 -15.13
N ASP A 136 4.28 10.67 -14.93
CA ASP A 136 4.10 9.85 -13.74
C ASP A 136 4.78 8.49 -13.97
N GLU A 137 5.66 8.10 -13.07
CA GLU A 137 6.32 6.80 -13.06
C GLU A 137 5.52 5.79 -12.25
N VAL A 138 5.56 4.52 -12.60
CA VAL A 138 5.05 3.45 -11.76
C VAL A 138 6.21 2.73 -11.09
N LEU A 139 6.17 2.70 -9.77
CA LEU A 139 7.12 1.98 -8.93
C LEU A 139 6.45 0.73 -8.37
N SER A 140 7.21 -0.35 -8.22
CA SER A 140 6.78 -1.51 -7.44
C SER A 140 7.69 -1.72 -6.24
N VAL A 141 7.08 -1.96 -5.08
CA VAL A 141 7.74 -2.29 -3.82
C VAL A 141 7.26 -3.66 -3.39
N THR A 142 8.17 -4.63 -3.33
CA THR A 142 7.85 -5.98 -2.84
C THR A 142 8.27 -6.09 -1.39
N LEU A 143 7.35 -6.54 -0.54
CA LEU A 143 7.56 -6.76 0.88
C LEU A 143 7.38 -8.24 1.22
N ASP A 144 8.06 -8.68 2.27
CA ASP A 144 8.01 -10.04 2.82
C ASP A 144 7.64 -9.98 4.30
N ASP A 145 6.72 -10.81 4.75
CA ASP A 145 6.24 -10.86 6.15
C ASP A 145 6.72 -12.10 6.93
N ARG A 146 7.65 -12.90 6.37
CA ARG A 146 8.12 -14.14 7.01
C ARG A 146 8.68 -13.99 8.42
N THR A 147 9.08 -12.79 8.80
CA THR A 147 9.61 -12.47 10.12
C THR A 147 8.57 -11.89 11.09
N GLY A 148 7.31 -11.75 10.64
CA GLY A 148 6.25 -11.08 11.38
C GLY A 148 6.20 -9.56 11.20
N ASP A 149 7.23 -8.99 10.58
CA ASP A 149 7.28 -7.60 10.16
C ASP A 149 7.41 -7.51 8.64
N TRP A 150 6.75 -6.52 8.06
CA TRP A 150 6.84 -6.28 6.62
C TRP A 150 8.18 -5.63 6.27
N VAL A 151 9.05 -6.39 5.59
CA VAL A 151 10.38 -5.93 5.16
C VAL A 151 10.42 -5.77 3.64
N VAL A 152 10.92 -4.63 3.17
CA VAL A 152 11.10 -4.39 1.73
C VAL A 152 12.23 -5.25 1.21
N THR A 153 11.94 -6.09 0.21
CA THR A 153 12.90 -7.03 -0.39
C THR A 153 13.24 -6.71 -1.83
N LYS A 154 12.41 -5.88 -2.49
CA LYS A 154 12.63 -5.49 -3.87
C LYS A 154 11.97 -4.13 -4.16
N TYR A 155 12.65 -3.34 -4.97
CA TYR A 155 12.19 -2.04 -5.45
C TYR A 155 12.52 -1.91 -6.94
N ASP A 156 11.51 -1.64 -7.75
CA ASP A 156 11.66 -1.53 -9.21
C ASP A 156 10.87 -0.34 -9.75
N SER A 157 11.44 0.31 -10.74
CA SER A 157 10.73 1.17 -11.67
C SER A 157 10.19 0.33 -12.81
N LEU A 158 8.93 0.52 -13.18
CA LEU A 158 8.22 -0.23 -14.22
C LEU A 158 8.15 0.59 -15.53
N TYR A 159 9.28 1.12 -15.99
CA TYR A 159 9.38 1.67 -17.34
C TYR A 159 9.67 0.59 -18.37
#